data_e0b9cb811c963190b29eaae5b5766301
#
_entry.id   e0b9cb811c963190b29eaae5b5766301
#
_cell.length_a   1.000
_cell.length_b   1.000
_cell.length_c   1.000
_cell.angle_alpha   90.00
_cell.angle_beta   90.00
_cell.angle_gamma   90.00
#
_symmetry.space_group_name_H-M   'P 1'
#
loop_
_entity.id
_entity.type
_entity.pdbx_description
1 polymer ?
#
loop_
_entity_poly.entity_id
_entity_poly.type
_entity_poly.pdbx_seq_one_letter_code
_entity_poly.pdbx_strand_id
1 'polypeptide(L)'
;LDEELRTEASDISYTYECLDDSFVANTNNSEPNIRLASVAELPFDRFIIPPYQRPYKWGVKNVNQLITDVLAFCEKGTNEYRLGTLVLHEQFGRLNIVDGQQRTITLMLLLNELRKEHEDLLKDIPIDSFLKNPQFHERTSRMHIHENLNAIRYRLTEFKDEHVQFLLKCCKFVIVTL
;
A
#
# COMPACT_ATOMS: atom_id res chain seq x y z
N LEU A 1 -2.97 -24.18 40.42
CA LEU A 1 -2.83 -23.02 39.50
C LEU A 1 -1.95 -23.31 38.27
N ASP A 2 -1.54 -24.57 38.04
CA ASP A 2 -0.65 -24.97 36.94
C ASP A 2 -1.27 -26.04 36.02
N GLU A 3 -2.56 -26.23 36.02
CA GLU A 3 -3.23 -27.32 35.29
C GLU A 3 -4.27 -26.86 34.24
N GLU A 4 -4.49 -25.57 34.09
CA GLU A 4 -5.50 -25.02 33.14
C GLU A 4 -4.93 -24.41 31.83
N LEU A 5 -3.63 -24.52 31.56
CA LEU A 5 -3.01 -23.97 30.31
C LEU A 5 -2.47 -25.04 29.36
N ARG A 6 -2.94 -26.30 29.46
CA ARG A 6 -2.47 -27.41 28.61
C ARG A 6 -3.49 -28.05 27.68
N THR A 7 -4.60 -27.41 27.42
CA THR A 7 -5.62 -27.92 26.48
C THR A 7 -6.06 -26.81 25.56
N GLU A 8 -5.34 -26.61 24.47
CA GLU A 8 -5.82 -26.10 23.18
C GLU A 8 -4.65 -25.90 22.18
N ALA A 9 -3.82 -26.92 22.04
CA ALA A 9 -2.84 -27.01 20.95
C ALA A 9 -2.89 -28.43 20.37
N SER A 10 -4.02 -28.83 19.87
CA SER A 10 -4.16 -30.06 19.09
C SER A 10 -5.08 -29.79 17.91
N ASP A 11 -4.58 -30.20 16.75
CA ASP A 11 -5.32 -30.48 15.52
C ASP A 11 -5.70 -29.29 14.61
N ILE A 12 -4.67 -28.66 14.03
CA ILE A 12 -4.80 -28.26 12.64
C ILE A 12 -3.80 -29.10 11.83
N SER A 13 -4.22 -30.32 11.52
CA SER A 13 -3.55 -31.12 10.50
C SER A 13 -3.95 -30.55 9.14
N TYR A 14 -3.03 -29.86 8.51
CA TYR A 14 -3.15 -29.56 7.07
C TYR A 14 -2.90 -30.87 6.33
N THR A 15 -3.97 -31.56 5.97
CA THR A 15 -3.90 -32.61 4.95
C THR A 15 -3.60 -31.94 3.62
N TYR A 16 -2.35 -32.09 3.15
CA TYR A 16 -2.04 -31.86 1.74
C TYR A 16 -2.68 -33.00 0.96
N GLU A 17 -3.88 -32.79 0.43
CA GLU A 17 -4.38 -33.60 -0.64
C GLU A 17 -3.48 -33.36 -1.86
N CYS A 18 -2.79 -34.40 -2.29
CA CYS A 18 -2.12 -34.43 -3.58
C CYS A 18 -3.17 -34.22 -4.66
N LEU A 19 -3.24 -33.00 -5.17
CA LEU A 19 -4.03 -32.71 -6.35
C LEU A 19 -3.37 -33.39 -7.54
N ASP A 20 -4.18 -34.23 -8.18
CA ASP A 20 -3.95 -34.99 -9.39
C ASP A 20 -3.20 -34.18 -10.47
N ASP A 21 -2.23 -34.82 -11.15
CA ASP A 21 -1.38 -34.25 -12.21
C ASP A 21 -2.14 -33.88 -13.52
N SER A 22 -3.40 -33.56 -13.43
CA SER A 22 -4.21 -33.11 -14.57
C SER A 22 -4.41 -31.59 -14.64
N PHE A 23 -3.56 -30.80 -13.92
CA PHE A 23 -3.58 -29.35 -14.11
C PHE A 23 -2.91 -29.00 -15.45
N VAL A 24 -3.69 -29.10 -16.53
CA VAL A 24 -3.33 -28.47 -17.80
C VAL A 24 -3.15 -26.97 -17.50
N ALA A 25 -1.90 -26.54 -17.42
CA ALA A 25 -1.56 -25.15 -17.35
C ALA A 25 -2.18 -24.44 -18.56
N ASN A 26 -3.33 -23.83 -18.33
CA ASN A 26 -3.88 -22.87 -19.28
C ASN A 26 -2.96 -21.64 -19.19
N THR A 27 -1.83 -21.70 -19.89
CA THR A 27 -0.96 -20.57 -20.13
C THR A 27 -1.69 -19.62 -21.06
N ASN A 28 -2.69 -18.93 -20.51
CA ASN A 28 -3.08 -17.66 -21.06
C ASN A 28 -1.88 -16.75 -20.86
N ASN A 29 -1.00 -16.68 -21.86
CA ASN A 29 -0.01 -15.64 -22.02
C ASN A 29 -0.75 -14.32 -22.29
N SER A 30 -1.47 -13.82 -21.27
CA SER A 30 -1.92 -12.44 -21.29
C SER A 30 -0.66 -11.59 -21.10
N GLU A 31 -0.32 -10.81 -22.10
CA GLU A 31 0.74 -9.81 -21.97
C GLU A 31 0.46 -8.95 -20.72
N PRO A 32 1.50 -8.57 -19.96
CA PRO A 32 1.31 -7.74 -18.78
C PRO A 32 0.61 -6.44 -19.18
N ASN A 33 -0.46 -6.12 -18.47
CA ASN A 33 -1.18 -4.86 -18.67
C ASN A 33 -0.40 -3.73 -18.01
N ILE A 34 0.08 -2.78 -18.83
CA ILE A 34 0.83 -1.62 -18.37
C ILE A 34 -0.01 -0.36 -18.56
N ARG A 35 -0.23 0.37 -17.48
CA ARG A 35 -0.96 1.63 -17.53
C ARG A 35 -0.37 2.67 -16.57
N LEU A 36 -0.64 3.93 -16.86
CA LEU A 36 -0.37 5.02 -15.96
C LEU A 36 -1.63 5.31 -15.13
N ALA A 37 -1.49 5.45 -13.82
CA ALA A 37 -2.61 5.78 -12.94
C ALA A 37 -2.21 6.85 -11.92
N SER A 38 -3.08 7.85 -11.76
CA SER A 38 -2.97 8.82 -10.67
C SER A 38 -3.29 8.16 -9.32
N VAL A 39 -2.89 8.80 -8.24
CA VAL A 39 -3.18 8.32 -6.89
C VAL A 39 -4.69 8.15 -6.68
N ALA A 40 -5.50 9.07 -7.19
CA ALA A 40 -6.96 9.00 -7.09
C ALA A 40 -7.59 7.78 -7.80
N GLU A 41 -6.89 7.23 -8.80
CA GLU A 41 -7.36 6.08 -9.59
C GLU A 41 -6.91 4.73 -9.02
N LEU A 42 -6.14 4.72 -7.93
CA LEU A 42 -5.64 3.48 -7.35
C LEU A 42 -6.76 2.74 -6.60
N PRO A 43 -6.96 1.45 -6.88
CA PRO A 43 -7.98 0.63 -6.22
C PRO A 43 -7.48 0.10 -4.87
N PHE A 44 -7.29 1.00 -3.92
CA PHE A 44 -6.73 0.69 -2.59
C PHE A 44 -7.49 -0.39 -1.83
N ASP A 45 -8.81 -0.48 -2.03
CA ASP A 45 -9.69 -1.49 -1.42
C ASP A 45 -9.43 -2.91 -1.95
N ARG A 46 -8.79 -3.04 -3.11
CA ARG A 46 -8.40 -4.32 -3.70
C ARG A 46 -6.98 -4.75 -3.37
N PHE A 47 -6.15 -3.85 -2.87
CA PHE A 47 -4.74 -4.13 -2.60
C PHE A 47 -4.55 -5.09 -1.43
N ILE A 48 -3.67 -6.06 -1.63
CA ILE A 48 -3.21 -7.00 -0.62
C ILE A 48 -1.69 -6.96 -0.56
N ILE A 49 -1.14 -6.96 0.64
CA ILE A 49 0.28 -7.20 0.88
C ILE A 49 0.44 -8.69 1.16
N PRO A 50 1.05 -9.45 0.23
CA PRO A 50 1.23 -10.89 0.44
C PRO A 50 2.12 -11.19 1.65
N PRO A 51 1.91 -12.33 2.34
CA PRO A 51 2.69 -12.71 3.53
C PRO A 51 4.19 -12.88 3.26
N TYR A 52 4.58 -13.18 2.02
CA TYR A 52 5.99 -13.34 1.63
C TYR A 52 6.70 -12.01 1.42
N GLN A 53 6.00 -10.88 1.41
CA GLN A 53 6.61 -9.57 1.29
C GLN A 53 7.37 -9.22 2.57
N ARG A 54 8.52 -8.56 2.40
CA ARG A 54 9.30 -8.05 3.52
C ARG A 54 8.48 -7.04 4.33
N PRO A 55 8.74 -6.92 5.64
CA PRO A 55 8.10 -5.90 6.48
C PRO A 55 8.29 -4.48 5.94
N TYR A 56 7.40 -3.58 6.32
CA TYR A 56 7.57 -2.16 6.03
C TYR A 56 8.81 -1.61 6.75
N LYS A 57 9.76 -1.07 5.99
CA LYS A 57 11.08 -0.64 6.49
C LYS A 57 11.49 0.77 6.08
N TRP A 58 10.67 1.48 5.32
CA TRP A 58 10.99 2.87 5.03
C TRP A 58 11.10 3.67 6.33
N GLY A 59 12.16 4.47 6.41
CA GLY A 59 12.40 5.35 7.56
C GLY A 59 11.94 6.77 7.28
N VAL A 60 12.05 7.60 8.29
CA VAL A 60 11.66 9.03 8.27
C VAL A 60 12.30 9.79 7.09
N LYS A 61 13.55 9.46 6.72
CA LYS A 61 14.23 10.09 5.59
C LYS A 61 13.49 9.86 4.26
N ASN A 62 13.00 8.62 4.03
CA ASN A 62 12.25 8.29 2.82
C ASN A 62 10.90 9.02 2.77
N VAL A 63 10.21 9.08 3.91
CA VAL A 63 8.93 9.79 4.05
C VAL A 63 9.11 11.28 3.78
N ASN A 64 10.10 11.90 4.41
CA ASN A 64 10.40 13.32 4.21
C ASN A 64 10.77 13.63 2.77
N GLN A 65 11.51 12.75 2.09
CA GLN A 65 11.84 12.92 0.68
C GLN A 65 10.58 12.89 -0.19
N LEU A 66 9.68 11.92 0.04
CA LEU A 66 8.42 11.83 -0.69
C LEU A 66 7.58 13.11 -0.54
N ILE A 67 7.41 13.60 0.69
CA ILE A 67 6.66 14.82 0.97
C ILE A 67 7.31 16.02 0.29
N THR A 68 8.62 16.18 0.43
CA THR A 68 9.37 17.28 -0.18
C THR A 68 9.23 17.28 -1.70
N ASP A 69 9.32 16.13 -2.34
CA ASP A 69 9.19 16.01 -3.78
C ASP A 69 7.77 16.39 -4.25
N VAL A 70 6.72 15.89 -3.58
CA VAL A 70 5.34 16.23 -3.91
C VAL A 70 5.09 17.74 -3.83
N LEU A 71 5.50 18.37 -2.75
CA LEU A 71 5.35 19.81 -2.54
C LEU A 71 6.14 20.62 -3.59
N ALA A 72 7.41 20.25 -3.82
CA ALA A 72 8.28 20.95 -4.74
C ALA A 72 7.78 20.87 -6.20
N PHE A 73 7.32 19.69 -6.64
CA PHE A 73 6.77 19.52 -7.99
C PHE A 73 5.45 20.25 -8.18
N CYS A 74 4.61 20.29 -7.14
CA CYS A 74 3.39 21.10 -7.15
C CYS A 74 3.71 22.59 -7.31
N GLU A 75 4.64 23.12 -6.52
CA GLU A 75 5.03 24.54 -6.55
C GLU A 75 5.70 24.94 -7.85
N LYS A 76 6.41 24.04 -8.52
CA LYS A 76 6.98 24.28 -9.84
C LYS A 76 5.93 24.32 -10.96
N GLY A 77 4.69 23.99 -10.66
CA GLY A 77 3.61 23.93 -11.64
C GLY A 77 3.75 22.81 -12.67
N THR A 78 4.45 21.73 -12.33
CA THR A 78 4.56 20.56 -13.20
C THR A 78 3.22 19.83 -13.31
N ASN A 79 2.91 19.29 -14.49
CA ASN A 79 1.65 18.59 -14.72
C ASN A 79 1.65 17.14 -14.20
N GLU A 80 2.81 16.59 -13.91
CA GLU A 80 2.97 15.20 -13.54
C GLU A 80 4.23 14.97 -12.70
N TYR A 81 4.08 14.13 -11.66
CA TYR A 81 5.18 13.57 -10.89
C TYR A 81 5.08 12.06 -10.84
N ARG A 82 6.14 11.36 -11.20
CA ARG A 82 6.19 9.90 -11.22
C ARG A 82 6.61 9.37 -9.86
N LEU A 83 5.68 8.67 -9.19
CA LEU A 83 5.94 8.01 -7.91
C LEU A 83 6.78 6.72 -8.07
N GLY A 84 6.81 6.14 -9.25
CA GLY A 84 7.54 4.91 -9.55
C GLY A 84 6.65 3.85 -10.18
N THR A 85 7.09 2.60 -10.12
CA THR A 85 6.36 1.44 -10.64
C THR A 85 5.69 0.68 -9.51
N LEU A 86 4.47 0.22 -9.77
CA LEU A 86 3.70 -0.66 -8.91
C LEU A 86 3.39 -1.93 -9.69
N VAL A 87 3.98 -3.06 -9.27
CA VAL A 87 3.73 -4.36 -9.89
C VAL A 87 2.69 -5.11 -9.08
N LEU A 88 1.63 -5.51 -9.75
CA LEU A 88 0.47 -6.16 -9.17
C LEU A 88 0.26 -7.54 -9.81
N HIS A 89 -0.16 -8.50 -9.02
CA HIS A 89 -0.65 -9.80 -9.48
C HIS A 89 -2.12 -9.93 -9.11
N GLU A 90 -2.97 -10.03 -10.11
CA GLU A 90 -4.42 -10.18 -9.88
C GLU A 90 -4.76 -11.65 -9.58
N GLN A 91 -5.44 -11.86 -8.46
CA GLN A 91 -5.91 -13.16 -8.04
C GLN A 91 -7.25 -13.03 -7.29
N PHE A 92 -8.27 -13.74 -7.76
CA PHE A 92 -9.61 -13.74 -7.13
C PHE A 92 -10.19 -12.33 -6.89
N GLY A 93 -10.00 -11.41 -7.83
CA GLY A 93 -10.48 -10.03 -7.73
C GLY A 93 -9.67 -9.15 -6.76
N ARG A 94 -8.60 -9.66 -6.18
CA ARG A 94 -7.63 -8.93 -5.36
C ARG A 94 -6.36 -8.64 -6.13
N LEU A 95 -5.66 -7.59 -5.74
CA LEU A 95 -4.41 -7.14 -6.35
C LEU A 95 -3.27 -7.30 -5.34
N ASN A 96 -2.53 -8.38 -5.47
CA ASN A 96 -1.35 -8.63 -4.64
C ASN A 96 -0.22 -7.71 -5.07
N ILE A 97 0.32 -6.92 -4.15
CA ILE A 97 1.47 -6.04 -4.42
C ILE A 97 2.73 -6.90 -4.47
N VAL A 98 3.29 -7.02 -5.67
CA VAL A 98 4.56 -7.75 -5.91
C VAL A 98 5.76 -6.83 -5.72
N ASP A 99 5.67 -5.60 -6.21
CA ASP A 99 6.69 -4.56 -6.02
C ASP A 99 6.04 -3.18 -5.88
N GLY A 100 6.75 -2.25 -5.23
CA GLY A 100 6.25 -0.91 -4.92
C GLY A 100 5.59 -0.78 -3.54
N GLN A 101 5.63 -1.82 -2.72
CA GLN A 101 4.98 -1.88 -1.41
C GLN A 101 5.37 -0.74 -0.47
N GLN A 102 6.66 -0.44 -0.32
CA GLN A 102 7.13 0.55 0.66
C GLN A 102 6.54 1.94 0.36
N ARG A 103 6.58 2.35 -0.89
CA ARG A 103 6.04 3.63 -1.34
C ARG A 103 4.52 3.68 -1.23
N THR A 104 3.85 2.60 -1.59
CA THR A 104 2.39 2.50 -1.48
C THR A 104 1.92 2.61 -0.04
N ILE A 105 2.56 1.92 0.90
CA ILE A 105 2.23 2.02 2.34
C ILE A 105 2.46 3.45 2.83
N THR A 106 3.60 4.07 2.49
CA THR A 106 3.88 5.45 2.91
C THR A 106 2.85 6.43 2.36
N LEU A 107 2.47 6.28 1.10
CA LEU A 107 1.41 7.08 0.49
C LEU A 107 0.09 6.92 1.24
N MET A 108 -0.27 5.71 1.61
CA MET A 108 -1.50 5.43 2.36
C MET A 108 -1.51 6.08 3.74
N LEU A 109 -0.37 6.02 4.45
CA LEU A 109 -0.22 6.68 5.74
C LEU A 109 -0.37 8.20 5.59
N LEU A 110 0.24 8.78 4.55
CA LEU A 110 0.13 10.21 4.25
C LEU A 110 -1.32 10.61 3.95
N LEU A 111 -2.00 9.89 3.07
CA LEU A 111 -3.40 10.16 2.72
C LEU A 111 -4.33 10.03 3.93
N ASN A 112 -4.10 9.04 4.79
CA ASN A 112 -4.89 8.86 6.01
C ASN A 112 -4.75 10.03 6.98
N GLU A 113 -3.55 10.57 7.15
CA GLU A 113 -3.33 11.74 8.00
C GLU A 113 -3.89 13.02 7.36
N LEU A 114 -3.67 13.23 6.05
CA LEU A 114 -4.23 14.38 5.31
C LEU A 114 -5.75 14.40 5.32
N ARG A 115 -6.41 13.24 5.35
CA ARG A 115 -7.87 13.14 5.40
C ARG A 115 -8.50 13.86 6.59
N LYS A 116 -7.77 14.01 7.69
CA LYS A 116 -8.25 14.70 8.90
C LYS A 116 -8.48 16.19 8.68
N GLU A 117 -7.70 16.82 7.80
CA GLU A 117 -7.77 18.27 7.52
C GLU A 117 -8.34 18.57 6.14
N HIS A 118 -8.33 17.62 5.22
CA HIS A 118 -8.77 17.75 3.84
C HIS A 118 -9.85 16.70 3.49
N GLU A 119 -10.83 16.50 4.36
CA GLU A 119 -11.84 15.45 4.25
C GLU A 119 -12.59 15.51 2.91
N ASP A 120 -13.00 16.69 2.48
CA ASP A 120 -13.76 16.87 1.23
C ASP A 120 -13.02 16.36 -0.01
N LEU A 121 -11.69 16.45 -0.01
CA LEU A 121 -10.84 16.00 -1.12
C LEU A 121 -10.55 14.49 -1.07
N LEU A 122 -10.60 13.89 0.11
CA LEU A 122 -10.12 12.51 0.36
C LEU A 122 -11.21 11.52 0.77
N LYS A 123 -12.46 11.98 0.95
CA LYS A 123 -13.58 11.15 1.42
C LYS A 123 -13.87 9.93 0.53
N ASP A 124 -13.63 10.04 -0.77
CA ASP A 124 -13.93 8.99 -1.75
C ASP A 124 -12.74 8.04 -1.98
N ILE A 125 -11.60 8.25 -1.32
CA ILE A 125 -10.43 7.38 -1.43
C ILE A 125 -10.57 6.19 -0.46
N PRO A 126 -10.64 4.93 -0.95
CA PRO A 126 -10.96 3.76 -0.12
C PRO A 126 -9.73 3.21 0.63
N ILE A 127 -9.19 3.99 1.57
CA ILE A 127 -7.95 3.66 2.29
C ILE A 127 -8.16 2.67 3.45
N ASP A 128 -9.35 2.66 4.05
CA ASP A 128 -9.58 1.97 5.33
C ASP A 128 -9.35 0.45 5.27
N SER A 129 -9.73 -0.18 4.17
CA SER A 129 -9.54 -1.61 3.99
C SER A 129 -8.07 -2.01 3.89
N PHE A 130 -7.26 -1.18 3.25
CA PHE A 130 -5.82 -1.41 3.13
C PHE A 130 -5.12 -1.31 4.49
N LEU A 131 -5.49 -0.34 5.31
CA LEU A 131 -4.91 -0.14 6.65
C LEU A 131 -5.23 -1.27 7.64
N LYS A 132 -6.21 -2.12 7.33
CA LYS A 132 -6.53 -3.33 8.11
C LYS A 132 -5.68 -4.55 7.73
N ASN A 133 -4.72 -4.42 6.82
CA ASN A 133 -3.91 -5.54 6.40
C ASN A 133 -3.10 -6.12 7.58
N PRO A 134 -3.09 -7.46 7.79
CA PRO A 134 -2.42 -8.09 8.94
C PRO A 134 -0.92 -7.80 9.04
N GLN A 135 -0.24 -7.52 7.94
CA GLN A 135 1.19 -7.21 7.95
C GLN A 135 1.55 -5.94 8.73
N PHE A 136 0.59 -5.04 8.95
CA PHE A 136 0.83 -3.86 9.78
C PHE A 136 0.93 -4.19 11.27
N HIS A 137 0.58 -5.39 11.69
CA HIS A 137 0.72 -5.86 13.06
C HIS A 137 2.10 -6.48 13.38
N GLU A 138 2.92 -6.72 12.35
CA GLU A 138 4.29 -7.19 12.54
C GLU A 138 5.14 -6.12 13.24
N ARG A 139 6.02 -6.55 14.17
CA ARG A 139 6.76 -5.64 15.07
C ARG A 139 7.60 -4.59 14.32
N THR A 140 8.34 -5.01 13.30
CA THR A 140 9.21 -4.12 12.52
C THR A 140 8.38 -3.08 11.77
N SER A 141 7.30 -3.52 11.12
CA SER A 141 6.36 -2.64 10.43
C SER A 141 5.73 -1.62 11.37
N ARG A 142 5.28 -2.06 12.55
CA ARG A 142 4.66 -1.16 13.55
C ARG A 142 5.61 -0.08 14.03
N MET A 143 6.88 -0.40 14.26
CA MET A 143 7.88 0.56 14.69
C MET A 143 8.09 1.65 13.62
N HIS A 144 8.33 1.24 12.38
CA HIS A 144 8.51 2.17 11.27
C HIS A 144 7.24 2.99 10.97
N ILE A 145 6.06 2.39 11.04
CA ILE A 145 4.79 3.11 10.89
C ILE A 145 4.66 4.19 11.95
N HIS A 146 4.95 3.89 13.21
CA HIS A 146 4.87 4.86 14.31
C HIS A 146 5.80 6.05 14.08
N GLU A 147 7.06 5.79 13.77
CA GLU A 147 8.06 6.84 13.50
C GLU A 147 7.65 7.70 12.28
N ASN A 148 7.20 7.05 11.22
CA ASN A 148 6.83 7.72 9.99
C ASN A 148 5.53 8.51 10.11
N LEU A 149 4.56 8.05 10.90
CA LEU A 149 3.37 8.83 11.24
C LEU A 149 3.72 10.12 11.98
N ASN A 150 4.66 10.07 12.92
CA ASN A 150 5.13 11.27 13.61
C ASN A 150 5.79 12.27 12.64
N ALA A 151 6.61 11.78 11.72
CA ALA A 151 7.22 12.61 10.68
C ALA A 151 6.18 13.23 9.74
N ILE A 152 5.18 12.47 9.32
CA ILE A 152 4.07 12.95 8.49
C ILE A 152 3.30 14.05 9.24
N ARG A 153 2.89 13.78 10.47
CA ARG A 153 2.10 14.72 11.29
C ARG A 153 2.84 16.04 11.51
N TYR A 154 4.13 15.99 11.68
CA TYR A 154 4.96 17.20 11.81
C TYR A 154 4.90 18.08 10.56
N ARG A 155 4.72 17.49 9.39
CA ARG A 155 4.71 18.18 8.08
C ARG A 155 3.33 18.43 7.50
N LEU A 156 2.24 18.02 8.16
CA LEU A 156 0.88 18.19 7.62
C LEU A 156 0.52 19.65 7.31
N THR A 157 0.98 20.59 8.12
CA THR A 157 0.72 22.02 7.94
C THR A 157 1.30 22.62 6.65
N GLU A 158 2.24 21.93 6.00
CA GLU A 158 2.79 22.34 4.71
C GLU A 158 1.84 22.07 3.55
N PHE A 159 0.83 21.18 3.75
CA PHE A 159 -0.14 20.82 2.72
C PHE A 159 -1.32 21.78 2.72
N LYS A 160 -1.53 22.43 1.59
CA LYS A 160 -2.76 23.14 1.25
C LYS A 160 -3.62 22.28 0.33
N ASP A 161 -4.86 22.66 0.08
CA ASP A 161 -5.76 21.94 -0.83
C ASP A 161 -5.15 21.74 -2.22
N GLU A 162 -4.42 22.70 -2.74
CA GLU A 162 -3.71 22.58 -4.03
C GLU A 162 -2.67 21.45 -4.04
N HIS A 163 -1.95 21.25 -2.93
CA HIS A 163 -0.98 20.18 -2.79
C HIS A 163 -1.65 18.80 -2.72
N VAL A 164 -2.77 18.70 -2.00
CA VAL A 164 -3.56 17.47 -1.92
C VAL A 164 -4.16 17.14 -3.29
N GLN A 165 -4.69 18.13 -4.03
CA GLN A 165 -5.18 17.91 -5.37
C GLN A 165 -4.07 17.48 -6.34
N PHE A 166 -2.89 18.07 -6.24
CA PHE A 166 -1.73 17.66 -7.00
C PHE A 166 -1.33 16.20 -6.69
N LEU A 167 -1.27 15.84 -5.41
CA LEU A 167 -1.00 14.48 -4.97
C LEU A 167 -1.99 13.47 -5.57
N LEU A 168 -3.26 13.79 -5.57
CA LEU A 168 -4.32 12.90 -6.06
C LEU A 168 -4.35 12.77 -7.58
N LYS A 169 -4.16 13.88 -8.31
CA LYS A 169 -4.41 13.94 -9.76
C LYS A 169 -3.15 13.90 -10.60
N CYS A 170 -2.04 14.44 -10.10
CA CYS A 170 -0.80 14.64 -10.86
C CYS A 170 0.33 13.69 -10.46
N CYS A 171 0.27 13.14 -9.25
CA CYS A 171 1.20 12.10 -8.82
C CYS A 171 0.73 10.74 -9.32
N LYS A 172 1.59 10.02 -10.06
CA LYS A 172 1.20 8.82 -10.82
C LYS A 172 2.17 7.66 -10.62
N PHE A 173 1.61 6.46 -10.65
CA PHE A 173 2.36 5.21 -10.79
C PHE A 173 2.28 4.67 -12.21
N VAL A 174 3.36 4.03 -12.64
CA VAL A 174 3.29 3.05 -13.73
C VAL A 174 2.84 1.74 -13.12
N ILE A 175 1.65 1.28 -13.46
CA ILE A 175 1.09 0.02 -12.96
C ILE A 175 1.36 -1.07 -13.99
N VAL A 176 1.93 -2.17 -13.52
CA VAL A 176 2.12 -3.40 -14.28
C VAL A 176 1.29 -4.48 -13.61
N THR A 177 0.27 -4.98 -14.30
CA THR A 177 -0.57 -6.09 -13.80
C THR A 177 -0.20 -7.38 -14.53
N LEU A 178 0.18 -8.37 -13.74
CA LEU A 178 0.53 -9.72 -14.19
C LEU A 178 -0.68 -10.64 -14.15
#